data_0a61b21bfaa907f5cfbb7bbdf154c0f7
#
_entry.id   0a61b21bfaa907f5cfbb7bbdf154c0f7
#
_cell.length_a   1.000
_cell.length_b   1.000
_cell.length_c   1.000
_cell.angle_alpha   90.00
_cell.angle_beta   90.00
_cell.angle_gamma   90.00
#
_symmetry.space_group_name_H-M   'P 1'
#
loop_
_entity.id
_entity.type
_entity.pdbx_description
1 polymer ?
#
loop_
_entity_poly.entity_id
_entity_poly.type
_entity_poly.pdbx_seq_one_letter_code
_entity_poly.pdbx_strand_id
1 'polypeptide(L)'
;MKKYFERIYNKGIDSFYDELKESLKSNKKSFIVTANPETFMYGEKDEVINNIILDKKTIVVPDGIGIVKASNMLGYNIKERIPGIDIATKLLEYGNELSKTIYFFGAKKEVVEKLVEKVKKDYPNLKIIGYTDGYVTNKDQIMDNISKLSPDIVLVALGIPYQEKLIYNNLDKFEKGIFVGVGGSFDVLSGCKKRAPKIFIKTNTEWLYRIIKEPKRIKRFYNSNVKFLFKIKKIDK
;
A
#
# COMPACT_ATOMS: atom_id res chain seq x y z
N MET A 1 20.25 -3.25 -3.66
CA MET A 1 19.42 -2.34 -2.84
C MET A 1 19.45 -0.90 -3.32
N LYS A 2 20.60 -0.25 -3.66
CA LYS A 2 20.64 1.12 -4.22
C LYS A 2 19.64 1.33 -5.38
N LYS A 3 19.58 0.39 -6.32
CA LYS A 3 18.67 0.41 -7.48
C LYS A 3 17.17 0.59 -7.13
N TYR A 4 16.74 0.24 -5.91
CA TYR A 4 15.36 0.43 -5.47
C TYR A 4 15.05 1.90 -5.14
N PHE A 5 16.05 2.64 -4.62
CA PHE A 5 15.87 4.06 -4.30
C PHE A 5 15.69 4.91 -5.56
N GLU A 6 16.29 4.52 -6.68
CA GLU A 6 16.11 5.16 -7.99
C GLU A 6 14.67 5.02 -8.52
N ARG A 7 13.93 4.05 -8.00
CA ARG A 7 12.53 3.77 -8.38
C ARG A 7 11.50 4.49 -7.52
N ILE A 8 11.93 5.05 -6.36
CA ILE A 8 11.00 5.68 -5.44
C ILE A 8 10.50 7.02 -5.99
N TYR A 9 9.18 7.20 -5.92
CA TYR A 9 8.54 8.48 -6.23
C TYR A 9 9.07 9.59 -5.32
N ASN A 10 9.54 10.71 -5.90
CA ASN A 10 10.27 11.77 -5.18
C ASN A 10 9.73 13.19 -5.41
N LYS A 11 8.59 13.35 -6.12
CA LYS A 11 8.02 14.68 -6.41
C LYS A 11 7.25 15.30 -5.22
N GLY A 12 7.06 14.55 -4.12
CA GLY A 12 6.30 14.99 -2.95
C GLY A 12 4.87 14.48 -2.92
N ILE A 13 4.23 14.58 -1.76
CA ILE A 13 2.92 13.99 -1.49
C ILE A 13 1.78 14.70 -2.25
N ASP A 14 1.83 16.03 -2.37
CA ASP A 14 0.79 16.79 -3.06
C ASP A 14 0.77 16.42 -4.55
N SER A 15 1.94 16.44 -5.21
CA SER A 15 2.06 16.00 -6.62
C SER A 15 1.59 14.56 -6.81
N PHE A 16 1.87 13.68 -5.85
CA PHE A 16 1.40 12.29 -5.91
C PHE A 16 -0.14 12.20 -5.85
N TYR A 17 -0.78 12.97 -4.99
CA TYR A 17 -2.24 12.97 -4.88
C TYR A 17 -2.91 13.59 -6.11
N ASP A 18 -2.32 14.62 -6.70
CA ASP A 18 -2.80 15.19 -7.97
C ASP A 18 -2.70 14.17 -9.11
N GLU A 19 -1.56 13.50 -9.25
CA GLU A 19 -1.37 12.42 -10.24
C GLU A 19 -2.33 11.25 -10.00
N LEU A 20 -2.62 10.92 -8.74
CA LEU A 20 -3.57 9.88 -8.35
C LEU A 20 -4.99 10.24 -8.79
N LYS A 21 -5.41 11.49 -8.56
CA LYS A 21 -6.73 12.00 -8.96
C LYS A 21 -6.89 12.02 -10.47
N GLU A 22 -5.88 12.49 -11.20
CA GLU A 22 -5.88 12.49 -12.66
C GLU A 22 -5.88 11.05 -13.24
N SER A 23 -5.19 10.11 -12.61
CA SER A 23 -5.24 8.70 -13.00
C SER A 23 -6.64 8.09 -12.84
N LEU A 24 -7.38 8.48 -11.79
CA LEU A 24 -8.78 8.08 -11.62
C LEU A 24 -9.70 8.70 -12.68
N LYS A 25 -9.53 9.98 -13.00
CA LYS A 25 -10.33 10.67 -14.03
C LYS A 25 -10.12 10.05 -15.41
N SER A 26 -8.87 9.78 -15.77
CA SER A 26 -8.49 9.24 -17.08
C SER A 26 -8.62 7.71 -17.19
N ASN A 27 -9.12 7.03 -16.18
CA ASN A 27 -9.23 5.57 -16.11
C ASN A 27 -7.89 4.85 -16.38
N LYS A 28 -6.79 5.45 -15.96
CA LYS A 28 -5.45 4.88 -16.17
C LYS A 28 -5.24 3.65 -15.30
N LYS A 29 -4.65 2.58 -15.88
CA LYS A 29 -4.18 1.43 -15.12
C LYS A 29 -2.91 1.80 -14.36
N SER A 30 -2.89 1.61 -13.02
CA SER A 30 -1.75 1.93 -12.18
C SER A 30 -1.61 0.93 -11.04
N PHE A 31 -0.40 0.44 -10.80
CA PHE A 31 -0.08 -0.35 -9.62
C PHE A 31 0.85 0.43 -8.69
N ILE A 32 0.39 0.69 -7.47
CA ILE A 32 1.12 1.45 -6.46
C ILE A 32 1.63 0.49 -5.40
N VAL A 33 2.95 0.46 -5.21
CA VAL A 33 3.63 -0.30 -4.16
C VAL A 33 4.06 0.65 -3.05
N THR A 34 3.51 0.45 -1.86
CA THR A 34 3.86 1.20 -0.65
C THR A 34 5.12 0.62 -0.04
N ALA A 35 6.29 1.09 -0.54
CA ALA A 35 7.57 0.52 -0.19
C ALA A 35 8.03 0.94 1.21
N ASN A 36 8.25 -0.04 2.05
CA ASN A 36 8.85 0.11 3.37
C ASN A 36 10.12 -0.75 3.47
N PRO A 37 10.90 -0.68 4.56
CA PRO A 37 12.10 -1.50 4.74
C PRO A 37 11.88 -2.99 4.50
N GLU A 38 10.71 -3.52 4.86
CA GLU A 38 10.37 -4.92 4.67
C GLU A 38 10.23 -5.25 3.18
N THR A 39 9.58 -4.39 2.40
CA THR A 39 9.43 -4.53 0.94
C THR A 39 10.81 -4.65 0.26
N PHE A 40 11.75 -3.78 0.63
CA PHE A 40 13.10 -3.82 0.07
C PHE A 40 13.90 -5.04 0.51
N MET A 41 13.73 -5.47 1.77
CA MET A 41 14.37 -6.69 2.27
C MET A 41 13.83 -7.95 1.59
N TYR A 42 12.52 -7.96 1.23
CA TYR A 42 11.96 -9.02 0.37
C TYR A 42 12.52 -8.95 -1.05
N GLY A 43 12.59 -7.77 -1.66
CA GLY A 43 13.11 -7.61 -3.01
C GLY A 43 14.52 -8.16 -3.22
N GLU A 44 15.36 -8.19 -2.18
CA GLU A 44 16.68 -8.78 -2.27
C GLU A 44 16.73 -10.31 -2.19
N LYS A 45 15.64 -10.94 -1.74
CA LYS A 45 15.57 -12.38 -1.51
C LYS A 45 14.59 -13.08 -2.45
N ASP A 46 13.70 -12.33 -3.04
CA ASP A 46 12.56 -12.81 -3.83
C ASP A 46 12.56 -12.10 -5.16
N GLU A 47 12.81 -12.86 -6.22
CA GLU A 47 12.94 -12.34 -7.58
C GLU A 47 11.65 -11.64 -8.06
N VAL A 48 10.48 -12.15 -7.70
CA VAL A 48 9.21 -11.54 -8.08
C VAL A 48 9.06 -10.14 -7.46
N ILE A 49 9.37 -10.00 -6.15
CA ILE A 49 9.33 -8.69 -5.49
C ILE A 49 10.41 -7.76 -6.04
N ASN A 50 11.60 -8.27 -6.36
CA ASN A 50 12.63 -7.48 -7.03
C ASN A 50 12.12 -6.92 -8.36
N ASN A 51 11.48 -7.76 -9.17
CA ASN A 51 10.93 -7.35 -10.46
C ASN A 51 9.80 -6.34 -10.30
N ILE A 52 8.89 -6.53 -9.34
CA ILE A 52 7.82 -5.58 -9.01
C ILE A 52 8.38 -4.18 -8.70
N ILE A 53 9.42 -4.09 -7.86
CA ILE A 53 10.02 -2.80 -7.48
C ILE A 53 10.71 -2.14 -8.69
N LEU A 54 11.32 -2.92 -9.57
CA LEU A 54 12.09 -2.41 -10.71
C LEU A 54 11.26 -2.16 -11.97
N ASP A 55 10.08 -2.73 -12.07
CA ASP A 55 9.21 -2.58 -13.23
C ASP A 55 8.75 -1.12 -13.37
N LYS A 56 8.96 -0.54 -14.56
CA LYS A 56 8.55 0.83 -14.89
C LYS A 56 7.03 1.05 -14.83
N LYS A 57 6.24 -0.01 -14.94
CA LYS A 57 4.77 0.02 -14.80
C LYS A 57 4.31 0.19 -13.34
N THR A 58 5.20 -0.06 -12.37
CA THR A 58 4.91 0.06 -10.95
C THR A 58 5.29 1.45 -10.43
N ILE A 59 4.42 2.06 -9.67
CA ILE A 59 4.68 3.31 -8.95
C ILE A 59 5.10 2.94 -7.52
N VAL A 60 6.37 3.15 -7.19
CA VAL A 60 6.91 2.81 -5.86
C VAL A 60 6.92 4.06 -4.99
N VAL A 61 6.09 4.09 -3.94
CA VAL A 61 6.02 5.23 -3.01
C VAL A 61 6.66 4.92 -1.67
N PRO A 62 7.30 5.89 -1.00
CA PRO A 62 7.99 5.69 0.26
C PRO A 62 6.98 5.57 1.41
N ASP A 63 6.71 4.36 1.91
CA ASP A 63 5.88 4.12 3.09
C ASP A 63 6.77 3.81 4.30
N GLY A 64 6.93 4.75 5.14
CA GLY A 64 7.66 4.61 6.38
C GLY A 64 8.97 5.40 6.45
N ILE A 65 9.22 5.93 7.65
CA ILE A 65 10.37 6.81 7.93
C ILE A 65 11.71 6.13 7.67
N GLY A 66 11.79 4.80 7.76
CA GLY A 66 13.00 4.04 7.49
C GLY A 66 13.50 4.20 6.05
N ILE A 67 12.58 4.26 5.08
CA ILE A 67 12.93 4.49 3.67
C ILE A 67 13.43 5.93 3.47
N VAL A 68 12.73 6.92 4.04
CA VAL A 68 13.14 8.34 3.95
C VAL A 68 14.53 8.55 4.55
N LYS A 69 14.80 8.02 5.74
CA LYS A 69 16.12 8.11 6.38
C LYS A 69 17.21 7.44 5.54
N ALA A 70 16.95 6.23 5.04
CA ALA A 70 17.90 5.50 4.21
C ALA A 70 18.16 6.22 2.86
N SER A 71 17.13 6.79 2.26
CA SER A 71 17.25 7.63 1.07
C SER A 71 18.20 8.80 1.29
N ASN A 72 18.02 9.52 2.38
CA ASN A 72 18.86 10.69 2.70
C ASN A 72 20.33 10.28 2.96
N MET A 73 20.58 9.14 3.63
CA MET A 73 21.92 8.58 3.81
C MET A 73 22.60 8.26 2.47
N LEU A 74 21.83 7.83 1.47
CA LEU A 74 22.35 7.45 0.15
C LEU A 74 22.30 8.61 -0.88
N GLY A 75 21.93 9.82 -0.49
CA GLY A 75 21.90 11.01 -1.34
C GLY A 75 20.71 11.13 -2.28
N TYR A 76 19.63 10.33 -2.11
CA TYR A 76 18.44 10.38 -2.99
C TYR A 76 17.40 11.43 -2.59
N ASN A 77 17.53 12.08 -1.42
CA ASN A 77 16.71 13.23 -0.98
C ASN A 77 15.20 13.05 -1.09
N ILE A 78 14.66 11.89 -0.69
CA ILE A 78 13.22 11.69 -0.57
C ILE A 78 12.72 12.53 0.60
N LYS A 79 11.82 13.49 0.30
CA LYS A 79 11.41 14.52 1.26
C LYS A 79 10.53 13.97 2.39
N GLU A 80 9.58 13.09 2.06
CA GLU A 80 8.54 12.65 2.99
C GLU A 80 8.03 11.26 2.65
N ARG A 81 7.31 10.66 3.60
CA ARG A 81 6.64 9.38 3.40
C ARG A 81 5.24 9.58 2.83
N ILE A 82 4.78 8.61 2.05
CA ILE A 82 3.41 8.52 1.52
C ILE A 82 2.80 7.21 2.04
N PRO A 83 2.14 7.23 3.21
CA PRO A 83 1.63 6.01 3.84
C PRO A 83 0.50 5.36 3.06
N GLY A 84 0.51 4.02 2.98
CA GLY A 84 -0.53 3.27 2.28
C GLY A 84 -1.95 3.53 2.80
N ILE A 85 -2.12 3.78 4.10
CA ILE A 85 -3.43 4.14 4.68
C ILE A 85 -3.92 5.51 4.19
N ASP A 86 -3.02 6.48 3.99
CA ASP A 86 -3.38 7.81 3.51
C ASP A 86 -3.71 7.76 2.01
N ILE A 87 -2.99 6.93 1.23
CA ILE A 87 -3.34 6.64 -0.18
C ILE A 87 -4.74 6.02 -0.26
N ALA A 88 -5.03 5.00 0.57
CA ALA A 88 -6.34 4.38 0.60
C ALA A 88 -7.44 5.39 0.95
N THR A 89 -7.22 6.25 1.95
CA THR A 89 -8.17 7.30 2.33
C THR A 89 -8.39 8.27 1.16
N LYS A 90 -7.33 8.73 0.49
CA LYS A 90 -7.45 9.61 -0.68
C LYS A 90 -8.19 8.96 -1.86
N LEU A 91 -7.97 7.68 -2.08
CA LEU A 91 -8.73 6.93 -3.10
C LEU A 91 -10.22 6.82 -2.77
N LEU A 92 -10.59 6.68 -1.48
CA LEU A 92 -11.98 6.72 -1.06
C LEU A 92 -12.59 8.12 -1.29
N GLU A 93 -11.87 9.19 -0.89
CA GLU A 93 -12.30 10.59 -1.08
C GLU A 93 -12.51 10.92 -2.57
N TYR A 94 -11.50 10.66 -3.41
CA TYR A 94 -11.56 10.94 -4.86
C TYR A 94 -12.54 10.03 -5.59
N GLY A 95 -12.61 8.76 -5.19
CA GLY A 95 -13.59 7.83 -5.72
C GLY A 95 -15.04 8.28 -5.43
N ASN A 96 -15.30 8.82 -4.24
CA ASN A 96 -16.59 9.42 -3.89
C ASN A 96 -16.86 10.70 -4.69
N GLU A 97 -15.90 11.60 -4.80
CA GLU A 97 -16.02 12.83 -5.57
C GLU A 97 -16.35 12.55 -7.07
N LEU A 98 -15.69 11.53 -7.62
CA LEU A 98 -15.78 11.19 -9.05
C LEU A 98 -16.80 10.06 -9.36
N SER A 99 -17.59 9.63 -8.37
CA SER A 99 -18.56 8.52 -8.47
C SER A 99 -17.98 7.24 -9.06
N LYS A 100 -16.75 6.90 -8.68
CA LYS A 100 -16.00 5.74 -9.17
C LYS A 100 -16.42 4.44 -8.50
N THR A 101 -15.96 3.34 -9.06
CA THR A 101 -16.19 1.98 -8.56
C THR A 101 -14.99 1.48 -7.75
N ILE A 102 -15.26 0.73 -6.68
CA ILE A 102 -14.19 0.15 -5.83
C ILE A 102 -14.47 -1.30 -5.48
N TYR A 103 -13.40 -2.10 -5.40
CA TYR A 103 -13.41 -3.45 -4.87
C TYR A 103 -12.43 -3.58 -3.69
N PHE A 104 -12.87 -4.24 -2.61
CA PHE A 104 -12.03 -4.54 -1.43
C PHE A 104 -11.68 -6.01 -1.40
N PHE A 105 -10.39 -6.34 -1.34
CA PHE A 105 -9.95 -7.73 -1.24
C PHE A 105 -8.94 -7.92 -0.10
N GLY A 106 -9.29 -8.73 0.88
CA GLY A 106 -8.39 -9.08 1.98
C GLY A 106 -8.96 -8.84 3.36
N ALA A 107 -8.06 -8.89 4.35
CA ALA A 107 -8.37 -8.88 5.78
C ALA A 107 -9.25 -10.06 6.21
N LYS A 108 -9.71 -10.06 7.46
CA LYS A 108 -10.72 -11.01 7.96
C LYS A 108 -12.11 -10.62 7.46
N LYS A 109 -13.02 -11.59 7.37
CA LYS A 109 -14.38 -11.38 6.91
C LYS A 109 -15.08 -10.24 7.67
N GLU A 110 -15.07 -10.29 9.00
CA GLU A 110 -15.67 -9.27 9.85
C GLU A 110 -15.04 -7.87 9.69
N VAL A 111 -13.76 -7.80 9.30
CA VAL A 111 -13.07 -6.54 9.07
C VAL A 111 -13.49 -5.91 7.74
N VAL A 112 -13.52 -6.72 6.66
CA VAL A 112 -13.90 -6.20 5.34
C VAL A 112 -15.40 -5.84 5.28
N GLU A 113 -16.26 -6.58 5.96
CA GLU A 113 -17.69 -6.27 6.07
C GLU A 113 -17.92 -4.93 6.78
N LYS A 114 -17.30 -4.72 7.95
CA LYS A 114 -17.35 -3.42 8.65
C LYS A 114 -16.75 -2.28 7.83
N LEU A 115 -15.69 -2.55 7.07
CA LEU A 115 -15.11 -1.56 6.17
C LEU A 115 -16.14 -1.13 5.13
N VAL A 116 -16.81 -2.08 4.50
CA VAL A 116 -17.85 -1.83 3.49
C VAL A 116 -19.02 -1.01 4.06
N GLU A 117 -19.52 -1.40 5.24
CA GLU A 117 -20.59 -0.65 5.93
C GLU A 117 -20.17 0.80 6.18
N LYS A 118 -18.97 0.99 6.72
CA LYS A 118 -18.43 2.32 7.03
C LYS A 118 -18.21 3.15 5.77
N VAL A 119 -17.64 2.57 4.72
CA VAL A 119 -17.39 3.27 3.45
C VAL A 119 -18.70 3.66 2.76
N LYS A 120 -19.74 2.81 2.77
CA LYS A 120 -21.07 3.15 2.25
C LYS A 120 -21.67 4.36 2.96
N LYS A 121 -21.45 4.46 4.29
CA LYS A 121 -21.95 5.59 5.08
C LYS A 121 -21.17 6.88 4.83
N ASP A 122 -19.82 6.78 4.85
CA ASP A 122 -18.94 7.95 4.83
C ASP A 122 -18.70 8.49 3.41
N TYR A 123 -18.89 7.63 2.38
CA TYR A 123 -18.62 7.92 0.96
C TYR A 123 -19.79 7.47 0.06
N PRO A 124 -20.96 8.12 0.13
CA PRO A 124 -22.20 7.63 -0.48
C PRO A 124 -22.21 7.56 -2.01
N ASN A 125 -21.36 8.33 -2.69
CA ASN A 125 -21.25 8.32 -4.15
C ASN A 125 -20.22 7.29 -4.66
N LEU A 126 -19.38 6.72 -3.77
CA LEU A 126 -18.44 5.67 -4.15
C LEU A 126 -19.15 4.33 -4.30
N LYS A 127 -19.12 3.77 -5.50
CA LYS A 127 -19.84 2.54 -5.84
C LYS A 127 -19.03 1.31 -5.44
N ILE A 128 -19.36 0.66 -4.32
CA ILE A 128 -18.73 -0.60 -3.92
C ILE A 128 -19.34 -1.71 -4.77
N ILE A 129 -18.56 -2.23 -5.73
CA ILE A 129 -19.02 -3.27 -6.68
C ILE A 129 -18.72 -4.69 -6.19
N GLY A 130 -18.00 -4.83 -5.08
CA GLY A 130 -17.76 -6.11 -4.43
C GLY A 130 -16.70 -6.04 -3.33
N TYR A 131 -16.64 -7.12 -2.57
CA TYR A 131 -15.60 -7.35 -1.58
C TYR A 131 -15.40 -8.85 -1.34
N THR A 132 -14.18 -9.23 -0.95
CA THR A 132 -13.83 -10.61 -0.59
C THR A 132 -12.83 -10.57 0.56
N ASP A 133 -12.97 -11.45 1.53
CA ASP A 133 -11.99 -11.59 2.61
C ASP A 133 -10.69 -12.25 2.14
N GLY A 134 -9.63 -12.15 2.96
CA GLY A 134 -8.30 -12.62 2.60
C GLY A 134 -8.04 -14.12 2.80
N TYR A 135 -9.02 -14.88 3.30
CA TYR A 135 -8.86 -16.29 3.68
C TYR A 135 -9.41 -17.27 2.64
N VAL A 136 -9.88 -16.76 1.50
CA VAL A 136 -10.26 -17.59 0.35
C VAL A 136 -9.06 -18.39 -0.17
N THR A 137 -9.31 -19.61 -0.63
CA THR A 137 -8.27 -20.53 -1.09
C THR A 137 -7.70 -20.13 -2.45
N ASN A 138 -8.54 -19.83 -3.44
CA ASN A 138 -8.12 -19.49 -4.79
C ASN A 138 -8.19 -17.97 -5.03
N LYS A 139 -7.10 -17.27 -4.70
CA LYS A 139 -7.02 -15.81 -4.84
C LYS A 139 -6.90 -15.34 -6.30
N ASP A 140 -6.29 -16.13 -7.16
CA ASP A 140 -6.19 -15.82 -8.59
C ASP A 140 -7.56 -15.87 -9.26
N GLN A 141 -8.42 -16.85 -8.89
CA GLN A 141 -9.81 -16.88 -9.37
C GLN A 141 -10.61 -15.66 -8.91
N ILE A 142 -10.34 -15.14 -7.70
CA ILE A 142 -10.97 -13.89 -7.24
C ILE A 142 -10.50 -12.73 -8.11
N MET A 143 -9.21 -12.64 -8.44
CA MET A 143 -8.69 -11.59 -9.35
C MET A 143 -9.31 -11.69 -10.75
N ASP A 144 -9.55 -12.91 -11.27
CA ASP A 144 -10.27 -13.13 -12.53
C ASP A 144 -11.72 -12.59 -12.47
N ASN A 145 -12.39 -12.83 -11.35
CA ASN A 145 -13.74 -12.30 -11.15
C ASN A 145 -13.75 -10.78 -11.02
N ILE A 146 -12.78 -10.20 -10.30
CA ILE A 146 -12.62 -8.75 -10.16
C ILE A 146 -12.34 -8.10 -11.52
N SER A 147 -11.53 -8.72 -12.38
CA SER A 147 -11.20 -8.15 -13.70
C SER A 147 -12.44 -8.00 -14.59
N LYS A 148 -13.37 -8.97 -14.53
CA LYS A 148 -14.65 -8.90 -15.26
C LYS A 148 -15.55 -7.76 -14.79
N LEU A 149 -15.43 -7.33 -13.53
CA LEU A 149 -16.18 -6.20 -12.97
C LEU A 149 -15.56 -4.84 -13.36
N SER A 150 -14.32 -4.85 -13.88
CA SER A 150 -13.60 -3.65 -14.33
C SER A 150 -13.64 -2.47 -13.34
N PRO A 151 -13.21 -2.65 -12.07
CA PRO A 151 -13.21 -1.60 -11.05
C PRO A 151 -12.24 -0.46 -11.38
N ASP A 152 -12.57 0.75 -10.89
CA ASP A 152 -11.66 1.89 -10.96
C ASP A 152 -10.62 1.86 -9.84
N ILE A 153 -10.93 1.22 -8.72
CA ILE A 153 -10.05 1.09 -7.55
C ILE A 153 -10.09 -0.34 -7.02
N VAL A 154 -8.92 -0.94 -6.77
CA VAL A 154 -8.78 -2.23 -6.08
C VAL A 154 -7.83 -2.07 -4.91
N LEU A 155 -8.35 -2.16 -3.69
CA LEU A 155 -7.54 -2.18 -2.48
C LEU A 155 -7.34 -3.62 -2.00
N VAL A 156 -6.08 -4.02 -1.81
CA VAL A 156 -5.72 -5.39 -1.42
C VAL A 156 -5.04 -5.41 -0.05
N ALA A 157 -5.57 -6.18 0.89
CA ALA A 157 -5.12 -6.28 2.28
C ALA A 157 -4.76 -7.73 2.67
N LEU A 158 -3.73 -8.29 2.03
CA LEU A 158 -3.23 -9.65 2.27
C LEU A 158 -1.86 -9.66 2.97
N GLY A 159 -1.26 -8.48 3.14
CA GLY A 159 0.08 -8.30 3.70
C GLY A 159 1.21 -8.58 2.70
N ILE A 160 2.39 -8.03 3.02
CA ILE A 160 3.63 -8.20 2.24
C ILE A 160 4.18 -9.61 2.48
N PRO A 161 4.65 -10.31 1.45
CA PRO A 161 4.73 -9.94 0.03
C PRO A 161 3.54 -10.42 -0.82
N TYR A 162 2.52 -11.00 -0.20
CA TYR A 162 1.45 -11.71 -0.91
C TYR A 162 0.57 -10.78 -1.74
N GLN A 163 0.22 -9.60 -1.22
CA GLN A 163 -0.62 -8.64 -1.93
C GLN A 163 0.08 -8.07 -3.17
N GLU A 164 1.36 -7.75 -3.08
CA GLU A 164 2.14 -7.24 -4.20
C GLU A 164 2.24 -8.27 -5.32
N LYS A 165 2.58 -9.52 -4.98
CA LYS A 165 2.65 -10.62 -5.93
C LYS A 165 1.31 -10.90 -6.61
N LEU A 166 0.24 -10.95 -5.82
CA LEU A 166 -1.09 -11.23 -6.36
C LEU A 166 -1.53 -10.14 -7.35
N ILE A 167 -1.34 -8.86 -7.00
CA ILE A 167 -1.67 -7.76 -7.90
C ILE A 167 -0.82 -7.85 -9.18
N TYR A 168 0.50 -7.98 -9.05
CA TYR A 168 1.43 -7.97 -10.17
C TYR A 168 1.15 -9.11 -11.15
N ASN A 169 0.96 -10.33 -10.65
CA ASN A 169 0.72 -11.50 -11.49
C ASN A 169 -0.62 -11.45 -12.24
N ASN A 170 -1.57 -10.64 -11.77
CA ASN A 170 -2.90 -10.52 -12.36
C ASN A 170 -3.14 -9.16 -13.06
N LEU A 171 -2.18 -8.23 -13.01
CA LEU A 171 -2.37 -6.85 -13.48
C LEU A 171 -2.72 -6.78 -14.98
N ASP A 172 -2.19 -7.68 -15.79
CA ASP A 172 -2.43 -7.70 -17.23
C ASP A 172 -3.85 -8.16 -17.60
N LYS A 173 -4.60 -8.74 -16.66
CA LYS A 173 -6.03 -9.09 -16.83
C LYS A 173 -6.97 -7.87 -16.78
N PHE A 174 -6.46 -6.72 -16.36
CA PHE A 174 -7.23 -5.49 -16.20
C PHE A 174 -6.85 -4.48 -17.28
N GLU A 175 -7.85 -3.79 -17.83
CA GLU A 175 -7.63 -2.70 -18.79
C GLU A 175 -7.40 -1.36 -18.10
N LYS A 176 -8.03 -1.15 -16.92
CA LYS A 176 -7.98 0.08 -16.11
C LYS A 176 -7.90 -0.25 -14.63
N GLY A 177 -7.78 0.80 -13.83
CA GLY A 177 -7.94 0.75 -12.38
C GLY A 177 -6.64 1.03 -11.61
N ILE A 178 -6.80 1.54 -10.40
CA ILE A 178 -5.70 1.80 -9.47
C ILE A 178 -5.65 0.68 -8.43
N PHE A 179 -4.54 -0.04 -8.39
CA PHE A 179 -4.29 -1.19 -7.52
C PHE A 179 -3.32 -0.80 -6.42
N VAL A 180 -3.67 -1.04 -5.16
CA VAL A 180 -2.81 -0.72 -4.02
C VAL A 180 -2.83 -1.85 -2.99
N GLY A 181 -1.64 -2.34 -2.62
CA GLY A 181 -1.46 -3.19 -1.46
C GLY A 181 -1.44 -2.36 -0.18
N VAL A 182 -2.46 -2.49 0.66
CA VAL A 182 -2.65 -1.63 1.84
C VAL A 182 -2.52 -2.37 3.18
N GLY A 183 -2.33 -3.70 3.15
CA GLY A 183 -2.10 -4.53 4.34
C GLY A 183 -3.08 -4.25 5.47
N GLY A 184 -2.57 -3.95 6.66
CA GLY A 184 -3.38 -3.69 7.86
C GLY A 184 -4.19 -2.39 7.85
N SER A 185 -4.27 -1.65 6.74
CA SER A 185 -5.08 -0.43 6.67
C SER A 185 -6.58 -0.72 6.77
N PHE A 186 -7.04 -1.90 6.35
CA PHE A 186 -8.45 -2.28 6.49
C PHE A 186 -8.90 -2.34 7.95
N ASP A 187 -8.04 -2.82 8.86
CA ASP A 187 -8.34 -2.82 10.31
C ASP A 187 -8.61 -1.39 10.85
N VAL A 188 -7.89 -0.40 10.33
CA VAL A 188 -8.02 0.99 10.78
C VAL A 188 -9.19 1.69 10.07
N LEU A 189 -9.33 1.53 8.76
CA LEU A 189 -10.39 2.15 7.97
C LEU A 189 -11.78 1.61 8.37
N SER A 190 -11.89 0.33 8.74
CA SER A 190 -13.11 -0.27 9.27
C SER A 190 -13.46 0.20 10.69
N GLY A 191 -12.50 0.80 11.40
CA GLY A 191 -12.65 1.15 12.81
C GLY A 191 -12.40 -0.03 13.78
N CYS A 192 -12.06 -1.23 13.29
CA CYS A 192 -11.72 -2.37 14.15
C CYS A 192 -10.45 -2.12 14.99
N LYS A 193 -9.51 -1.33 14.46
CA LYS A 193 -8.33 -0.85 15.20
C LYS A 193 -8.25 0.67 15.12
N LYS A 194 -7.83 1.29 16.23
CA LYS A 194 -7.55 2.73 16.25
C LYS A 194 -6.23 3.03 15.54
N ARG A 195 -6.21 4.07 14.71
CA ARG A 195 -4.96 4.62 14.18
C ARG A 195 -4.12 5.19 15.34
N ALA A 196 -2.82 5.25 15.18
CA ALA A 196 -1.95 5.89 16.16
C ALA A 196 -2.40 7.35 16.43
N PRO A 197 -2.29 7.84 17.67
CA PRO A 197 -2.56 9.24 18.00
C PRO A 197 -1.78 10.20 17.11
N LYS A 198 -2.33 11.40 16.86
CA LYS A 198 -1.76 12.39 15.93
C LYS A 198 -0.29 12.72 16.25
N ILE A 199 0.11 12.69 17.53
CA ILE A 199 1.52 12.92 17.92
C ILE A 199 2.45 11.87 17.32
N PHE A 200 2.11 10.57 17.38
CA PHE A 200 2.92 9.51 16.80
C PHE A 200 2.98 9.59 15.27
N ILE A 201 1.92 10.09 14.63
CA ILE A 201 1.88 10.29 13.17
C ILE A 201 2.81 11.46 12.81
N LYS A 202 2.68 12.62 13.49
CA LYS A 202 3.49 13.83 13.25
C LYS A 202 4.99 13.60 13.51
N THR A 203 5.33 12.81 14.52
CA THR A 203 6.73 12.48 14.86
C THR A 203 7.29 11.29 14.06
N ASN A 204 6.51 10.72 13.14
CA ASN A 204 6.89 9.52 12.38
C ASN A 204 7.21 8.29 13.24
N THR A 205 6.61 8.19 14.44
CA THR A 205 6.77 7.10 15.40
C THR A 205 5.56 6.16 15.47
N GLU A 206 4.70 6.16 14.44
CA GLU A 206 3.53 5.27 14.35
C GLU A 206 3.92 3.78 14.51
N TRP A 207 5.08 3.38 14.00
CA TRP A 207 5.62 2.05 14.17
C TRP A 207 5.86 1.68 15.65
N LEU A 208 6.29 2.64 16.49
CA LEU A 208 6.51 2.44 17.92
C LEU A 208 5.17 2.22 18.65
N TYR A 209 4.17 3.03 18.35
CA TYR A 209 2.81 2.85 18.88
C TYR A 209 2.26 1.45 18.55
N ARG A 210 2.47 0.98 17.30
CA ARG A 210 2.04 -0.36 16.88
C ARG A 210 2.77 -1.48 17.63
N ILE A 211 4.05 -1.32 17.94
CA ILE A 211 4.82 -2.26 18.77
C ILE A 211 4.31 -2.27 20.21
N ILE A 212 4.04 -1.09 20.80
CA ILE A 212 3.49 -0.98 22.17
C ILE A 212 2.14 -1.69 22.27
N LYS A 213 1.27 -1.53 21.26
CA LYS A 213 -0.05 -2.18 21.22
C LYS A 213 0.02 -3.68 20.91
N GLU A 214 0.96 -4.10 20.11
CA GLU A 214 1.16 -5.48 19.67
C GLU A 214 2.64 -5.87 19.81
N PRO A 215 3.14 -6.27 21.02
CA PRO A 215 4.57 -6.55 21.26
C PRO A 215 5.16 -7.65 20.36
N LYS A 216 4.33 -8.58 19.88
CA LYS A 216 4.74 -9.62 18.92
C LYS A 216 5.34 -9.04 17.62
N ARG A 217 5.04 -7.78 17.29
CA ARG A 217 5.61 -7.07 16.13
C ARG A 217 7.09 -6.73 16.27
N ILE A 218 7.67 -6.76 17.48
CA ILE A 218 9.07 -6.39 17.71
C ILE A 218 10.04 -7.27 16.90
N LYS A 219 9.78 -8.58 16.82
CA LYS A 219 10.60 -9.52 16.04
C LYS A 219 10.55 -9.19 14.54
N ARG A 220 9.36 -8.90 14.02
CA ARG A 220 9.18 -8.50 12.62
C ARG A 220 9.87 -7.16 12.34
N PHE A 221 9.70 -6.18 13.23
CA PHE A 221 10.34 -4.87 13.14
C PHE A 221 11.87 -4.98 13.14
N TYR A 222 12.44 -5.77 14.03
CA TYR A 222 13.88 -6.00 14.06
C TYR A 222 14.40 -6.60 12.75
N ASN A 223 13.73 -7.66 12.27
CA ASN A 223 14.16 -8.37 11.06
C ASN A 223 13.99 -7.55 9.78
N SER A 224 13.04 -6.64 9.70
CA SER A 224 12.84 -5.77 8.55
C SER A 224 13.55 -4.42 8.70
N ASN A 225 13.21 -3.62 9.73
CA ASN A 225 13.66 -2.24 9.83
C ASN A 225 15.10 -2.10 10.35
N VAL A 226 15.43 -2.81 11.43
CA VAL A 226 16.78 -2.68 12.05
C VAL A 226 17.83 -3.27 11.12
N LYS A 227 17.62 -4.49 10.63
CA LYS A 227 18.56 -5.12 9.67
C LYS A 227 18.70 -4.33 8.38
N PHE A 228 17.60 -3.72 7.90
CA PHE A 228 17.63 -2.84 6.74
C PHE A 228 18.57 -1.64 6.96
N LEU A 229 18.43 -0.92 8.07
CA LEU A 229 19.29 0.24 8.37
C LEU A 229 20.76 -0.15 8.51
N PHE A 230 21.09 -1.29 9.14
CA PHE A 230 22.45 -1.80 9.17
C PHE A 230 23.00 -2.10 7.77
N LYS A 231 22.15 -2.63 6.89
CA LYS A 231 22.56 -2.93 5.52
C LYS A 231 22.81 -1.66 4.71
N ILE A 232 21.96 -0.64 4.88
CA ILE A 232 22.15 0.68 4.26
C ILE A 232 23.48 1.30 4.69
N LYS A 233 23.79 1.31 5.99
CA LYS A 233 25.07 1.82 6.51
C LYS A 233 26.33 1.14 5.91
N LYS A 234 26.22 -0.13 5.52
CA LYS A 234 27.33 -0.85 4.85
C LYS A 234 27.47 -0.49 3.38
N ILE A 235 26.41 -0.01 2.75
CA ILE A 235 26.40 0.38 1.34
C ILE A 235 26.82 1.84 1.16
N ASP A 236 26.67 2.66 2.21
CA ASP A 236 27.01 4.07 2.27
C ASP A 236 28.54 4.27 2.46
N LYS A 237 29.25 3.27 2.98
CA LYS A 237 30.72 3.22 3.08
C LYS A 237 31.35 2.71 1.78
#